data_339a00fbc14fb16196ea64d3a346edbd
#
_entry.id   339a00fbc14fb16196ea64d3a346edbd
#
_cell.length_a   1.000
_cell.length_b   1.000
_cell.length_c   1.000
_cell.angle_alpha   90.00
_cell.angle_beta   90.00
_cell.angle_gamma   90.00
#
_symmetry.space_group_name_H-M   'P 1'
#
loop_
_entity.id
_entity.type
_entity.pdbx_description
1 polymer ?
#
loop_
_entity_poly.entity_id
_entity_poly.type
_entity_poly.pdbx_seq_one_letter_code
_entity_poly.pdbx_strand_id
1 'polypeptide(L)'
;MIIKITNELSYNTDSEALLLLDKEIGYVNISLYDNQAKMYIFIEEEYRFHKYATLSLNALIKEYLKKDNVDRIVFYVEGSSRPGLNLMGKLNVYYVYFDEETNEHVYAVDKDYLANENKKEKEYFDTYDINMNKVDFVWERGKKYPSSLYHIVVSVLLINKDQKILVTLRNPSKTHPLCYEITTGSVLKGETPRQGAVREVKEEVGIDLKESDLIEFGRAVIEDMHVLAYVAFIDFDESHIILDENEVIDYTLLTFNEFAQIIEHKDFHPLNRKIINKSKKKLNEIISRHFAS
;
A
#
# COMPACT_ATOMS: atom_id res chain seq x y z
N MET A 1 23.65 5.56 25.83
CA MET A 1 23.26 6.86 25.22
C MET A 1 21.75 6.84 24.93
N ILE A 2 21.04 7.94 25.10
CA ILE A 2 19.60 8.01 24.83
C ILE A 2 19.36 8.76 23.52
N ILE A 3 18.66 8.12 22.59
CA ILE A 3 18.20 8.72 21.33
C ILE A 3 16.76 9.20 21.56
N LYS A 4 16.53 10.52 21.51
CA LYS A 4 15.17 11.08 21.55
C LYS A 4 14.45 10.85 20.22
N ILE A 5 13.28 10.22 20.29
CA ILE A 5 12.40 9.94 19.15
C ILE A 5 11.28 10.99 19.07
N THR A 6 10.63 11.25 20.20
CA THR A 6 9.66 12.34 20.39
C THR A 6 9.92 13.00 21.76
N ASN A 7 9.06 13.93 22.17
CA ASN A 7 9.17 14.52 23.52
C ASN A 7 8.96 13.48 24.64
N GLU A 8 8.23 12.42 24.37
CA GLU A 8 7.83 11.40 25.34
C GLU A 8 8.48 10.04 25.07
N LEU A 9 8.84 9.75 23.81
CA LEU A 9 9.40 8.47 23.38
C LEU A 9 10.89 8.60 23.12
N SER A 10 11.69 7.69 23.70
CA SER A 10 13.15 7.62 23.52
C SER A 10 13.64 6.18 23.42
N TYR A 11 14.88 5.99 22.96
CA TYR A 11 15.58 4.73 22.86
C TYR A 11 16.89 4.79 23.63
N ASN A 12 17.10 3.86 24.53
CA ASN A 12 18.37 3.70 25.26
C ASN A 12 19.25 2.67 24.54
N THR A 13 20.39 3.13 24.01
CA THR A 13 21.31 2.25 23.25
C THR A 13 22.01 1.22 24.10
N ASP A 14 22.14 1.43 25.41
CA ASP A 14 22.89 0.54 26.30
C ASP A 14 22.04 -0.64 26.77
N SER A 15 20.73 -0.41 26.98
CA SER A 15 19.76 -1.45 27.35
C SER A 15 18.87 -1.91 26.19
N GLU A 16 19.01 -1.30 24.99
CA GLU A 16 18.14 -1.53 23.84
C GLU A 16 16.64 -1.27 24.10
N ALA A 17 16.32 -0.60 25.22
CA ALA A 17 14.96 -0.33 25.66
C ALA A 17 14.32 0.87 24.95
N LEU A 18 13.04 0.72 24.60
CA LEU A 18 12.16 1.83 24.21
C LEU A 18 11.46 2.36 25.47
N LEU A 19 11.60 3.66 25.71
CA LEU A 19 11.08 4.32 26.90
C LEU A 19 10.01 5.33 26.52
N LEU A 20 8.84 5.23 27.14
CA LEU A 20 7.77 6.21 27.07
C LEU A 20 7.67 6.88 28.46
N LEU A 21 8.00 8.18 28.53
CA LEU A 21 8.07 8.92 29.80
C LEU A 21 8.86 8.14 30.89
N ASP A 22 10.05 7.64 30.49
CA ASP A 22 10.95 6.81 31.30
C ASP A 22 10.44 5.41 31.70
N LYS A 23 9.25 5.01 31.23
CA LYS A 23 8.74 3.63 31.37
C LYS A 23 9.13 2.81 30.16
N GLU A 24 9.71 1.63 30.37
CA GLU A 24 9.99 0.69 29.28
C GLU A 24 8.69 0.15 28.67
N ILE A 25 8.59 0.22 27.33
CA ILE A 25 7.44 -0.21 26.54
C ILE A 25 7.79 -1.25 25.49
N GLY A 26 9.05 -1.62 25.41
CA GLY A 26 9.59 -2.55 24.43
C GLY A 26 11.08 -2.34 24.20
N TYR A 27 11.60 -2.99 23.18
CA TYR A 27 13.02 -2.89 22.82
C TYR A 27 13.25 -2.89 21.30
N VAL A 28 14.42 -2.38 20.90
CA VAL A 28 14.93 -2.52 19.54
C VAL A 28 16.31 -3.15 19.62
N ASN A 29 16.42 -4.34 19.07
CA ASN A 29 17.70 -5.03 18.95
C ASN A 29 18.37 -4.64 17.63
N ILE A 30 19.64 -4.22 17.67
CA ILE A 30 20.39 -3.76 16.50
C ILE A 30 21.73 -4.47 16.46
N SER A 31 21.89 -5.33 15.45
CA SER A 31 23.14 -6.04 15.19
C SER A 31 23.84 -5.45 13.99
N LEU A 32 25.15 -5.20 14.10
CA LEU A 32 25.99 -4.67 13.01
C LEU A 32 26.82 -5.80 12.41
N TYR A 33 26.78 -5.95 11.10
CA TYR A 33 27.57 -6.93 10.34
C TYR A 33 27.81 -6.40 8.92
N ASP A 34 29.06 -6.45 8.45
CA ASP A 34 29.48 -6.08 7.08
C ASP A 34 28.85 -4.77 6.55
N ASN A 35 28.98 -3.68 7.32
CA ASN A 35 28.38 -2.37 7.03
C ASN A 35 26.84 -2.39 6.93
N GLN A 36 26.21 -3.42 7.45
CA GLN A 36 24.76 -3.50 7.56
C GLN A 36 24.31 -3.48 9.02
N ALA A 37 23.14 -2.89 9.25
CA ALA A 37 22.45 -2.96 10.55
C ALA A 37 21.20 -3.83 10.39
N LYS A 38 21.14 -4.97 11.08
CA LYS A 38 19.91 -5.74 11.23
C LYS A 38 19.13 -5.15 12.40
N MET A 39 17.88 -4.76 12.17
CA MET A 39 17.00 -4.21 13.21
C MET A 39 15.82 -5.13 13.47
N TYR A 40 15.52 -5.35 14.74
CA TYR A 40 14.33 -6.03 15.23
C TYR A 40 13.65 -5.17 16.27
N ILE A 41 12.32 -5.04 16.24
CA ILE A 41 11.57 -4.26 17.22
C ILE A 41 10.50 -5.12 17.89
N PHE A 42 10.37 -4.95 19.20
CA PHE A 42 9.28 -5.50 20.01
C PHE A 42 8.61 -4.37 20.78
N ILE A 43 7.29 -4.37 20.80
CA ILE A 43 6.46 -3.46 21.60
C ILE A 43 5.53 -4.31 22.48
N GLU A 44 5.51 -4.03 23.77
CA GLU A 44 4.62 -4.66 24.72
C GLU A 44 3.16 -4.51 24.29
N GLU A 45 2.33 -5.52 24.55
CA GLU A 45 0.98 -5.64 24.00
C GLU A 45 0.10 -4.43 24.31
N GLU A 46 0.16 -3.91 25.54
CA GLU A 46 -0.60 -2.74 25.99
C GLU A 46 -0.24 -1.44 25.26
N TYR A 47 0.95 -1.38 24.63
CA TYR A 47 1.45 -0.19 23.89
C TYR A 47 1.37 -0.36 22.37
N ARG A 48 0.85 -1.48 21.87
CA ARG A 48 0.67 -1.69 20.42
C ARG A 48 -0.41 -0.76 19.87
N PHE A 49 -0.38 -0.55 18.57
CA PHE A 49 -1.31 0.31 17.81
C PHE A 49 -1.21 1.83 18.08
N HIS A 50 -0.27 2.29 18.90
CA HIS A 50 -0.01 3.71 19.21
C HIS A 50 1.06 4.34 18.29
N LYS A 51 1.46 3.67 17.20
CA LYS A 51 2.51 4.10 16.26
C LYS A 51 3.93 4.12 16.85
N TYR A 52 4.17 3.66 18.05
CA TYR A 52 5.51 3.70 18.68
C TYR A 52 6.55 2.96 17.84
N ALA A 53 6.24 1.76 17.31
CA ALA A 53 7.15 1.03 16.44
C ALA A 53 7.56 1.83 15.19
N THR A 54 6.59 2.41 14.49
CA THR A 54 6.84 3.22 13.29
C THR A 54 7.69 4.45 13.60
N LEU A 55 7.39 5.16 14.69
CA LEU A 55 8.13 6.35 15.12
C LEU A 55 9.57 5.99 15.48
N SER A 56 9.74 4.92 16.27
CA SER A 56 11.06 4.44 16.71
C SER A 56 11.94 4.02 15.55
N LEU A 57 11.42 3.16 14.65
CA LEU A 57 12.20 2.68 13.51
C LEU A 57 12.55 3.82 12.55
N ASN A 58 11.63 4.73 12.24
CA ASN A 58 11.93 5.88 11.37
C ASN A 58 13.03 6.79 11.96
N ALA A 59 13.06 6.98 13.26
CA ALA A 59 14.11 7.76 13.91
C ALA A 59 15.46 7.01 13.91
N LEU A 60 15.44 5.71 14.23
CA LEU A 60 16.63 4.88 14.29
C LEU A 60 17.23 4.64 12.89
N ILE A 61 16.41 4.45 11.86
CA ILE A 61 16.87 4.37 10.46
C ILE A 61 17.71 5.61 10.13
N LYS A 62 17.16 6.80 10.37
CA LYS A 62 17.86 8.06 10.09
C LYS A 62 19.16 8.21 10.89
N GLU A 63 19.17 7.77 12.14
CA GLU A 63 20.32 7.90 13.01
C GLU A 63 21.44 6.91 12.62
N TYR A 64 21.07 5.66 12.33
CA TYR A 64 22.06 4.64 11.98
C TYR A 64 22.64 4.82 10.58
N LEU A 65 21.88 5.28 9.60
CA LEU A 65 22.40 5.57 8.25
C LEU A 65 23.33 6.80 8.21
N LYS A 66 23.42 7.61 9.28
CA LYS A 66 24.44 8.65 9.40
C LYS A 66 25.82 8.10 9.78
N LYS A 67 25.88 6.87 10.34
CA LYS A 67 27.14 6.27 10.76
C LYS A 67 27.95 5.85 9.54
N ASP A 68 29.27 6.06 9.57
CA ASP A 68 30.17 5.75 8.45
C ASP A 68 30.23 4.24 8.17
N ASN A 69 30.04 3.41 9.17
CA ASN A 69 30.07 1.95 9.09
C ASN A 69 28.68 1.32 8.88
N VAL A 70 27.67 2.06 8.44
CA VAL A 70 26.34 1.53 8.11
C VAL A 70 25.91 2.07 6.75
N ASP A 71 25.93 1.20 5.75
CA ASP A 71 25.48 1.52 4.39
C ASP A 71 24.01 1.15 4.19
N ARG A 72 23.55 0.11 4.87
CA ARG A 72 22.21 -0.46 4.72
C ARG A 72 21.65 -0.92 6.07
N ILE A 73 20.34 -0.78 6.22
CA ILE A 73 19.58 -1.37 7.32
C ILE A 73 18.66 -2.45 6.74
N VAL A 74 18.61 -3.61 7.39
CA VAL A 74 17.83 -4.76 6.94
C VAL A 74 16.84 -5.19 8.02
N PHE A 75 15.63 -5.54 7.59
CA PHE A 75 14.57 -6.05 8.45
C PHE A 75 14.15 -7.44 7.96
N TYR A 76 13.94 -8.35 8.89
CA TYR A 76 13.41 -9.68 8.63
C TYR A 76 12.06 -9.80 9.31
N VAL A 77 11.05 -10.17 8.56
CA VAL A 77 9.67 -10.26 9.01
C VAL A 77 9.13 -11.64 8.71
N GLU A 78 8.74 -12.37 9.75
CA GLU A 78 8.13 -13.70 9.61
C GLU A 78 6.96 -13.66 8.61
N GLY A 79 6.92 -14.62 7.68
CA GLY A 79 5.96 -14.66 6.57
C GLY A 79 4.50 -14.63 6.99
N SER A 80 4.18 -15.17 8.18
CA SER A 80 2.84 -15.15 8.77
C SER A 80 2.51 -13.88 9.58
N SER A 81 3.51 -13.03 9.86
CA SER A 81 3.38 -11.87 10.76
C SER A 81 2.70 -10.68 10.09
N ARG A 82 1.37 -10.68 10.03
CA ARG A 82 0.61 -9.52 9.52
C ARG A 82 0.96 -8.18 10.20
N PRO A 83 1.16 -8.11 11.54
CA PRO A 83 1.60 -6.87 12.17
C PRO A 83 2.98 -6.39 11.68
N GLY A 84 3.93 -7.31 11.50
CA GLY A 84 5.26 -7.02 10.97
C GLY A 84 5.21 -6.51 9.53
N LEU A 85 4.51 -7.21 8.64
CA LEU A 85 4.31 -6.80 7.26
C LEU A 85 3.64 -5.42 7.16
N ASN A 86 2.56 -5.18 7.94
CA ASN A 86 1.89 -3.88 8.00
C ASN A 86 2.80 -2.77 8.56
N LEU A 87 3.76 -3.09 9.41
CA LEU A 87 4.74 -2.13 9.91
C LEU A 87 5.70 -1.74 8.79
N MET A 88 6.24 -2.70 8.02
CA MET A 88 7.10 -2.43 6.87
C MET A 88 6.42 -1.54 5.83
N GLY A 89 5.15 -1.80 5.51
CA GLY A 89 4.36 -0.96 4.59
C GLY A 89 4.09 0.49 5.08
N LYS A 90 4.45 0.83 6.33
CA LYS A 90 4.38 2.19 6.89
C LYS A 90 5.75 2.85 7.03
N LEU A 91 6.81 2.11 6.80
CA LEU A 91 8.18 2.61 6.80
C LEU A 91 8.60 2.93 5.36
N ASN A 92 9.57 3.82 5.22
CA ASN A 92 10.19 4.08 3.93
C ASN A 92 11.31 3.07 3.70
N VAL A 93 10.92 1.84 3.37
CA VAL A 93 11.78 0.69 3.11
C VAL A 93 11.35 0.01 1.82
N TYR A 94 12.28 -0.66 1.12
CA TYR A 94 11.94 -1.46 -0.05
C TYR A 94 11.99 -2.95 0.27
N TYR A 95 11.16 -3.72 -0.43
CA TYR A 95 11.16 -5.17 -0.37
C TYR A 95 12.34 -5.72 -1.16
N VAL A 96 13.04 -6.73 -0.63
CA VAL A 96 14.21 -7.34 -1.28
C VAL A 96 13.84 -8.72 -1.82
N TYR A 97 13.44 -9.66 -0.96
CA TYR A 97 13.02 -11.01 -1.34
C TYR A 97 12.28 -11.71 -0.20
N PHE A 98 11.71 -12.88 -0.51
CA PHE A 98 11.21 -13.84 0.47
C PHE A 98 12.23 -14.96 0.62
N ASP A 99 12.64 -15.23 1.83
CA ASP A 99 13.53 -16.34 2.19
C ASP A 99 12.68 -17.56 2.53
N GLU A 100 12.65 -18.54 1.64
CA GLU A 100 11.87 -19.77 1.82
C GLU A 100 12.44 -20.65 2.94
N GLU A 101 13.76 -20.61 3.20
CA GLU A 101 14.41 -21.44 4.23
C GLU A 101 14.05 -20.97 5.63
N THR A 102 14.03 -19.66 5.84
CA THR A 102 13.68 -19.04 7.14
C THR A 102 12.21 -18.68 7.24
N ASN A 103 11.45 -18.70 6.14
CA ASN A 103 10.08 -18.22 6.02
C ASN A 103 9.96 -16.74 6.42
N GLU A 104 10.88 -15.90 5.94
CA GLU A 104 10.93 -14.48 6.25
C GLU A 104 10.89 -13.60 5.00
N HIS A 105 10.14 -12.51 5.07
CA HIS A 105 10.25 -11.41 4.12
C HIS A 105 11.40 -10.50 4.52
N VAL A 106 12.27 -10.19 3.57
CA VAL A 106 13.44 -9.32 3.77
C VAL A 106 13.16 -7.95 3.17
N TYR A 107 13.38 -6.92 3.97
CA TYR A 107 13.25 -5.51 3.58
C TYR A 107 14.54 -4.79 3.86
N ALA A 108 14.80 -3.72 3.12
CA ALA A 108 15.98 -2.90 3.35
C ALA A 108 15.71 -1.41 3.15
N VAL A 109 16.63 -0.62 3.67
CA VAL A 109 16.75 0.80 3.38
C VAL A 109 18.22 1.19 3.40
N ASP A 110 18.65 2.00 2.45
CA ASP A 110 19.98 2.57 2.37
C ASP A 110 19.96 4.07 2.07
N LYS A 111 21.13 4.70 2.08
CA LYS A 111 21.27 6.14 1.85
C LYS A 111 20.78 6.56 0.47
N ASP A 112 21.04 5.75 -0.55
CA ASP A 112 20.67 6.04 -1.93
C ASP A 112 19.16 5.94 -2.13
N TYR A 113 18.52 4.92 -1.56
CA TYR A 113 17.08 4.78 -1.58
C TYR A 113 16.40 5.98 -0.92
N LEU A 114 16.83 6.38 0.29
CA LEU A 114 16.27 7.56 0.96
C LEU A 114 16.51 8.86 0.19
N ALA A 115 17.65 9.00 -0.47
CA ALA A 115 17.96 10.18 -1.29
C ALA A 115 17.06 10.25 -2.53
N ASN A 116 16.77 9.11 -3.15
CA ASN A 116 15.90 9.00 -4.32
C ASN A 116 14.42 9.20 -3.95
N GLU A 117 13.96 8.60 -2.83
CA GLU A 117 12.61 8.84 -2.31
C GLU A 117 12.35 10.34 -2.03
N ASN A 118 13.34 11.05 -1.51
CA ASN A 118 13.23 12.49 -1.28
C ASN A 118 13.18 13.33 -2.57
N LYS A 119 13.55 12.74 -3.74
CA LYS A 119 13.49 13.35 -5.07
C LYS A 119 12.22 12.97 -5.84
N LYS A 120 11.44 11.97 -5.38
CA LYS A 120 10.19 11.62 -6.04
C LYS A 120 9.28 12.84 -6.13
N GLU A 121 8.64 13.00 -7.27
CA GLU A 121 7.65 14.05 -7.44
C GLU A 121 6.54 13.89 -6.39
N LYS A 122 6.19 15.01 -5.78
CA LYS A 122 5.13 15.04 -4.79
C LYS A 122 3.79 14.91 -5.49
N GLU A 123 3.00 13.99 -5.02
CA GLU A 123 1.64 13.82 -5.50
C GLU A 123 0.70 14.77 -4.76
N TYR A 124 -0.17 15.40 -5.52
CA TYR A 124 -1.18 16.31 -5.04
C TYR A 124 -2.55 15.82 -5.47
N PHE A 125 -3.53 16.00 -4.60
CA PHE A 125 -4.90 15.56 -4.82
C PHE A 125 -5.85 16.74 -4.66
N ASP A 126 -6.81 16.84 -5.57
CA ASP A 126 -7.99 17.68 -5.36
C ASP A 126 -8.82 17.13 -4.21
N THR A 127 -9.41 18.01 -3.41
CA THR A 127 -10.23 17.59 -2.28
C THR A 127 -11.70 17.96 -2.50
N TYR A 128 -12.56 17.23 -1.82
CA TYR A 128 -14.01 17.27 -1.99
C TYR A 128 -14.71 17.24 -0.64
N ASP A 129 -15.94 17.77 -0.59
CA ASP A 129 -16.83 17.56 0.54
C ASP A 129 -17.50 16.17 0.48
N ILE A 130 -18.35 15.83 1.46
CA ILE A 130 -19.09 14.56 1.51
C ILE A 130 -20.04 14.38 0.32
N ASN A 131 -20.50 15.44 -0.31
CA ASN A 131 -21.40 15.43 -1.46
C ASN A 131 -20.63 15.41 -2.80
N MET A 132 -19.31 15.27 -2.77
CA MET A 132 -18.43 15.27 -3.94
C MET A 132 -18.33 16.62 -4.65
N ASN A 133 -18.61 17.73 -3.97
CA ASN A 133 -18.30 19.06 -4.47
C ASN A 133 -16.81 19.36 -4.22
N LYS A 134 -16.12 19.83 -5.26
CA LYS A 134 -14.70 20.20 -5.16
C LYS A 134 -14.52 21.36 -4.19
N VAL A 135 -13.56 21.22 -3.28
CA VAL A 135 -13.17 22.25 -2.31
C VAL A 135 -11.87 22.91 -2.77
N ASP A 136 -11.71 24.19 -2.52
CA ASP A 136 -10.49 24.95 -2.85
C ASP A 136 -9.39 24.66 -1.82
N PHE A 137 -9.00 23.39 -1.74
CA PHE A 137 -7.88 22.88 -0.96
C PHE A 137 -7.20 21.73 -1.71
N VAL A 138 -5.88 21.76 -1.79
CA VAL A 138 -5.09 20.70 -2.42
C VAL A 138 -4.31 19.99 -1.34
N TRP A 139 -4.47 18.67 -1.26
CA TRP A 139 -3.75 17.85 -0.31
C TRP A 139 -2.48 17.25 -0.94
N GLU A 140 -1.36 17.30 -0.21
CA GLU A 140 -0.10 16.66 -0.58
C GLU A 140 0.00 15.29 0.08
N ARG A 141 0.30 14.23 -0.68
CA ARG A 141 0.50 12.86 -0.14
C ARG A 141 1.52 12.89 1.01
N GLY A 142 1.21 12.17 2.08
CA GLY A 142 2.07 12.09 3.27
C GLY A 142 1.90 13.23 4.29
N LYS A 143 1.17 14.28 3.96
CA LYS A 143 0.79 15.30 4.94
C LYS A 143 -0.44 14.86 5.74
N LYS A 144 -0.64 15.49 6.93
CA LYS A 144 -1.84 15.25 7.72
C LYS A 144 -3.08 15.58 6.89
N TYR A 145 -3.96 14.60 6.75
CA TYR A 145 -5.20 14.78 6.00
C TYR A 145 -6.16 15.69 6.78
N PRO A 146 -6.78 16.68 6.13
CA PRO A 146 -7.76 17.53 6.79
C PRO A 146 -9.03 16.75 7.15
N SER A 147 -9.54 16.93 8.36
CA SER A 147 -10.80 16.34 8.76
C SER A 147 -11.96 16.86 7.89
N SER A 148 -12.92 15.99 7.58
CA SER A 148 -14.12 16.32 6.79
C SER A 148 -13.89 16.68 5.32
N LEU A 149 -12.69 16.45 4.79
CA LEU A 149 -12.42 16.47 3.36
C LEU A 149 -12.21 15.04 2.83
N TYR A 150 -12.39 14.88 1.54
CA TYR A 150 -12.30 13.60 0.84
C TYR A 150 -11.46 13.78 -0.43
N HIS A 151 -10.71 12.77 -0.82
CA HIS A 151 -10.12 12.70 -2.15
C HIS A 151 -10.77 11.57 -2.95
N ILE A 152 -10.55 11.56 -4.27
CA ILE A 152 -11.12 10.52 -5.12
C ILE A 152 -10.12 9.38 -5.27
N VAL A 153 -10.61 8.16 -5.10
CA VAL A 153 -9.91 6.91 -5.39
C VAL A 153 -10.72 6.15 -6.44
N VAL A 154 -10.02 5.58 -7.40
CA VAL A 154 -10.62 4.74 -8.44
C VAL A 154 -10.23 3.30 -8.23
N SER A 155 -11.15 2.37 -8.53
CA SER A 155 -10.87 0.93 -8.59
C SER A 155 -11.33 0.41 -9.95
N VAL A 156 -10.49 -0.38 -10.64
CA VAL A 156 -10.75 -0.86 -12.00
C VAL A 156 -10.70 -2.38 -12.04
N LEU A 157 -11.81 -3.00 -12.40
CA LEU A 157 -11.92 -4.44 -12.66
C LEU A 157 -11.69 -4.69 -14.14
N LEU A 158 -10.62 -5.38 -14.49
CA LEU A 158 -10.29 -5.74 -15.86
C LEU A 158 -10.77 -7.17 -16.16
N ILE A 159 -11.54 -7.33 -17.23
CA ILE A 159 -12.05 -8.62 -17.70
C ILE A 159 -11.61 -8.81 -19.15
N ASN A 160 -10.91 -9.91 -19.43
CA ASN A 160 -10.46 -10.19 -20.78
C ASN A 160 -11.52 -10.95 -21.63
N LYS A 161 -11.21 -11.17 -22.92
CA LYS A 161 -12.08 -11.89 -23.85
C LYS A 161 -12.37 -13.33 -23.41
N ASP A 162 -11.49 -13.96 -22.63
CA ASP A 162 -11.64 -15.31 -22.11
C ASP A 162 -12.44 -15.33 -20.79
N GLN A 163 -13.11 -14.22 -20.48
CA GLN A 163 -13.91 -14.02 -19.25
C GLN A 163 -13.11 -14.22 -17.96
N LYS A 164 -11.81 -13.89 -18.02
CA LYS A 164 -10.93 -13.91 -16.86
C LYS A 164 -10.77 -12.53 -16.29
N ILE A 165 -10.75 -12.45 -14.95
CA ILE A 165 -10.58 -11.23 -14.18
C ILE A 165 -9.13 -11.12 -13.73
N LEU A 166 -8.49 -9.99 -14.01
CA LEU A 166 -7.14 -9.69 -13.53
C LEU A 166 -7.20 -9.27 -12.06
N VAL A 167 -6.46 -9.99 -11.24
CA VAL A 167 -6.22 -9.70 -9.81
C VAL A 167 -4.72 -9.64 -9.60
N THR A 168 -4.25 -8.63 -8.90
CA THR A 168 -2.83 -8.42 -8.58
C THR A 168 -2.53 -8.75 -7.12
N LEU A 169 -1.26 -9.03 -6.83
CA LEU A 169 -0.73 -9.19 -5.49
C LEU A 169 0.10 -7.96 -5.12
N ARG A 170 -0.35 -7.23 -4.13
CA ARG A 170 0.22 -5.96 -3.69
C ARG A 170 1.64 -6.12 -3.14
N ASN A 171 2.54 -5.21 -3.54
CA ASN A 171 3.93 -5.23 -3.07
C ASN A 171 4.00 -5.18 -1.53
N PRO A 172 4.86 -6.01 -0.91
CA PRO A 172 5.02 -6.07 0.55
C PRO A 172 5.43 -4.74 1.22
N SER A 173 6.05 -3.80 0.50
CA SER A 173 6.44 -2.48 1.04
C SER A 173 5.30 -1.46 1.08
N LYS A 174 4.12 -1.80 0.57
CA LYS A 174 2.93 -0.93 0.57
C LYS A 174 2.05 -1.12 1.80
N THR A 175 1.14 -0.17 2.05
CA THR A 175 0.06 -0.38 3.03
C THR A 175 -0.83 -1.53 2.58
N HIS A 176 -1.35 -2.35 3.48
CA HIS A 176 -2.03 -3.62 3.18
C HIS A 176 -1.16 -4.57 2.32
N PRO A 177 0.05 -4.91 2.80
CA PRO A 177 1.01 -5.72 2.04
C PRO A 177 0.46 -7.11 1.73
N LEU A 178 0.84 -7.66 0.57
CA LEU A 178 0.47 -9.01 0.15
C LEU A 178 -1.05 -9.26 0.16
N CYS A 179 -1.83 -8.22 -0.08
CA CYS A 179 -3.25 -8.39 -0.35
C CYS A 179 -3.49 -8.58 -1.85
N TYR A 180 -4.41 -9.47 -2.18
CA TYR A 180 -4.99 -9.53 -3.51
C TYR A 180 -5.88 -8.31 -3.72
N GLU A 181 -5.79 -7.71 -4.89
CA GLU A 181 -6.55 -6.50 -5.21
C GLU A 181 -6.88 -6.41 -6.70
N ILE A 182 -7.82 -5.54 -7.04
CA ILE A 182 -7.97 -5.02 -8.42
C ILE A 182 -7.24 -3.68 -8.46
N THR A 183 -6.78 -3.26 -9.65
CA THR A 183 -6.07 -1.97 -9.83
C THR A 183 -6.81 -0.85 -9.10
N THR A 184 -6.09 -0.14 -8.23
CA THR A 184 -6.70 0.89 -7.38
C THR A 184 -5.71 1.99 -7.05
N GLY A 185 -6.06 3.24 -7.40
CA GLY A 185 -5.21 4.37 -7.10
C GLY A 185 -5.96 5.68 -6.88
N SER A 186 -5.22 6.70 -6.47
CA SER A 186 -5.76 8.02 -6.19
C SER A 186 -5.77 8.90 -7.44
N VAL A 187 -6.85 9.64 -7.64
CA VAL A 187 -6.96 10.61 -8.73
C VAL A 187 -6.11 11.83 -8.39
N LEU A 188 -5.14 12.15 -9.24
CA LEU A 188 -4.23 13.26 -9.04
C LEU A 188 -4.94 14.61 -9.26
N LYS A 189 -4.33 15.67 -8.73
CA LYS A 189 -4.82 17.04 -8.92
C LYS A 189 -5.00 17.36 -10.41
N GLY A 190 -6.21 17.77 -10.77
CA GLY A 190 -6.56 18.17 -12.13
C GLY A 190 -6.99 17.03 -13.04
N GLU A 191 -6.86 15.78 -12.64
CA GLU A 191 -7.39 14.63 -13.37
C GLU A 191 -8.91 14.47 -13.17
N THR A 192 -9.59 13.96 -14.16
CA THR A 192 -10.91 13.35 -13.98
C THR A 192 -10.76 11.94 -13.39
N PRO A 193 -11.80 11.40 -12.73
CA PRO A 193 -11.73 10.01 -12.23
C PRO A 193 -11.43 8.97 -13.32
N ARG A 194 -11.87 9.19 -14.57
CA ARG A 194 -11.57 8.30 -15.69
C ARG A 194 -10.12 8.40 -16.13
N GLN A 195 -9.55 9.59 -16.17
CA GLN A 195 -8.13 9.79 -16.46
C GLN A 195 -7.26 9.09 -15.41
N GLY A 196 -7.57 9.30 -14.11
CA GLY A 196 -6.88 8.59 -13.03
C GLY A 196 -6.99 7.06 -13.17
N ALA A 197 -8.17 6.53 -13.51
CA ALA A 197 -8.37 5.10 -13.71
C ALA A 197 -7.53 4.53 -14.86
N VAL A 198 -7.45 5.24 -15.99
CA VAL A 198 -6.63 4.85 -17.15
C VAL A 198 -5.14 4.88 -16.79
N ARG A 199 -4.69 5.94 -16.12
CA ARG A 199 -3.29 6.08 -15.67
C ARG A 199 -2.89 4.96 -14.71
N GLU A 200 -3.68 4.70 -13.66
CA GLU A 200 -3.38 3.65 -12.67
C GLU A 200 -3.28 2.25 -13.32
N VAL A 201 -4.19 1.90 -14.25
CA VAL A 201 -4.10 0.62 -14.97
C VAL A 201 -2.83 0.55 -15.80
N LYS A 202 -2.44 1.64 -16.48
CA LYS A 202 -1.21 1.67 -17.26
C LYS A 202 0.03 1.57 -16.37
N GLU A 203 0.04 2.26 -15.24
CA GLU A 203 1.16 2.27 -14.30
C GLU A 203 1.34 0.93 -13.60
N GLU A 204 0.27 0.36 -13.02
CA GLU A 204 0.37 -0.88 -12.22
C GLU A 204 0.57 -2.15 -13.07
N VAL A 205 -0.13 -2.26 -14.21
CA VAL A 205 -0.20 -3.52 -14.98
C VAL A 205 0.14 -3.38 -16.47
N GLY A 206 0.53 -2.19 -16.92
CA GLY A 206 1.00 -1.95 -18.29
C GLY A 206 -0.08 -1.95 -19.38
N ILE A 207 -1.34 -2.20 -19.04
CA ILE A 207 -2.44 -2.32 -20.00
C ILE A 207 -2.94 -0.94 -20.43
N ASP A 208 -3.10 -0.74 -21.75
CA ASP A 208 -3.64 0.49 -22.30
C ASP A 208 -5.17 0.47 -22.33
N LEU A 209 -5.78 1.49 -21.73
CA LEU A 209 -7.21 1.74 -21.75
C LEU A 209 -7.54 3.09 -22.37
N LYS A 210 -8.77 3.22 -22.87
CA LYS A 210 -9.39 4.52 -23.16
C LYS A 210 -10.43 4.83 -22.08
N GLU A 211 -10.69 6.09 -21.81
CA GLU A 211 -11.74 6.49 -20.87
C GLU A 211 -13.13 5.93 -21.29
N SER A 212 -13.36 5.71 -22.58
CA SER A 212 -14.59 5.10 -23.12
C SER A 212 -14.78 3.63 -22.73
N ASP A 213 -13.70 2.91 -22.42
CA ASP A 213 -13.74 1.49 -22.09
C ASP A 213 -14.23 1.24 -20.65
N LEU A 214 -14.18 2.30 -19.84
CA LEU A 214 -14.57 2.25 -18.44
C LEU A 214 -16.08 2.33 -18.27
N ILE A 215 -16.69 1.34 -17.65
CA ILE A 215 -18.11 1.30 -17.29
C ILE A 215 -18.22 1.40 -15.77
N GLU A 216 -18.81 2.47 -15.25
CA GLU A 216 -18.95 2.66 -13.82
C GLU A 216 -19.98 1.69 -13.23
N PHE A 217 -19.54 0.85 -12.29
CA PHE A 217 -20.42 -0.07 -11.58
C PHE A 217 -20.72 0.34 -10.13
N GLY A 218 -19.94 1.24 -9.54
CA GLY A 218 -20.15 1.60 -8.14
C GLY A 218 -19.56 2.93 -7.71
N ARG A 219 -20.18 3.50 -6.66
CA ARG A 219 -19.69 4.67 -5.91
C ARG A 219 -19.92 4.47 -4.42
N ALA A 220 -18.95 4.84 -3.61
CA ALA A 220 -19.10 4.83 -2.16
C ALA A 220 -18.19 5.88 -1.50
N VAL A 221 -18.60 6.36 -0.34
CA VAL A 221 -17.68 6.97 0.61
C VAL A 221 -17.17 5.86 1.52
N ILE A 222 -15.86 5.69 1.56
CA ILE A 222 -15.15 4.71 2.40
C ILE A 222 -14.03 5.47 3.10
N GLU A 223 -14.12 5.58 4.42
CA GLU A 223 -13.21 6.40 5.25
C GLU A 223 -13.20 7.87 4.79
N ASP A 224 -12.07 8.39 4.37
CA ASP A 224 -11.86 9.74 3.84
C ASP A 224 -11.77 9.80 2.29
N MET A 225 -12.37 8.82 1.61
CA MET A 225 -12.29 8.67 0.17
C MET A 225 -13.66 8.59 -0.49
N HIS A 226 -13.83 9.27 -1.61
CA HIS A 226 -14.84 8.97 -2.61
C HIS A 226 -14.31 7.89 -3.53
N VAL A 227 -14.80 6.67 -3.40
CA VAL A 227 -14.36 5.54 -4.23
C VAL A 227 -15.31 5.40 -5.42
N LEU A 228 -14.76 5.48 -6.64
CA LEU A 228 -15.45 5.20 -7.90
C LEU A 228 -14.91 3.91 -8.50
N ALA A 229 -15.81 2.98 -8.80
CA ALA A 229 -15.44 1.66 -9.30
C ALA A 229 -15.89 1.47 -10.74
N TYR A 230 -14.96 1.03 -11.59
CA TYR A 230 -15.14 0.80 -13.00
C TYR A 230 -14.85 -0.66 -13.36
N VAL A 231 -15.55 -1.16 -14.39
CA VAL A 231 -15.20 -2.41 -15.08
C VAL A 231 -14.84 -2.07 -16.52
N ALA A 232 -13.83 -2.72 -17.05
CA ALA A 232 -13.47 -2.64 -18.48
C ALA A 232 -13.36 -4.05 -19.06
N PHE A 233 -13.95 -4.24 -20.26
CA PHE A 233 -13.85 -5.45 -21.03
C PHE A 233 -12.91 -5.20 -22.19
N ILE A 234 -11.73 -5.82 -22.16
CA ILE A 234 -10.65 -5.55 -23.11
C ILE A 234 -9.96 -6.84 -23.54
N ASP A 235 -9.45 -6.83 -24.75
CA ASP A 235 -8.69 -7.97 -25.28
C ASP A 235 -7.23 -7.89 -24.80
N PHE A 236 -6.91 -8.62 -23.76
CA PHE A 236 -5.54 -8.79 -23.27
C PHE A 236 -5.29 -10.24 -22.84
N ASP A 237 -4.07 -10.65 -22.92
CA ASP A 237 -3.54 -11.91 -22.39
C ASP A 237 -2.32 -11.62 -21.49
N GLU A 238 -1.69 -12.67 -20.98
CA GLU A 238 -0.55 -12.54 -20.06
C GLU A 238 0.64 -11.78 -20.67
N SER A 239 0.82 -11.79 -22.01
CA SER A 239 1.91 -11.08 -22.68
C SER A 239 1.76 -9.55 -22.67
N HIS A 240 0.56 -9.06 -22.41
CA HIS A 240 0.28 -7.62 -22.31
C HIS A 240 0.47 -7.07 -20.89
N ILE A 241 0.64 -7.96 -19.88
CA ILE A 241 0.74 -7.57 -18.48
C ILE A 241 2.20 -7.25 -18.17
N ILE A 242 2.46 -6.00 -17.81
CA ILE A 242 3.77 -5.51 -17.38
C ILE A 242 3.58 -4.87 -16.02
N LEU A 243 4.03 -5.57 -14.97
CA LEU A 243 3.87 -5.10 -13.60
C LEU A 243 4.87 -3.98 -13.26
N ASP A 244 4.41 -2.95 -12.58
CA ASP A 244 5.32 -2.12 -11.77
C ASP A 244 5.58 -2.83 -10.44
N GLU A 245 6.73 -3.48 -10.32
CA GLU A 245 7.11 -4.25 -9.13
C GLU A 245 7.17 -3.40 -7.84
N ASN A 246 7.22 -2.07 -7.95
CA ASN A 246 7.11 -1.18 -6.79
C ASN A 246 5.67 -1.12 -6.24
N GLU A 247 4.65 -1.41 -7.06
CA GLU A 247 3.24 -1.39 -6.68
C GLU A 247 2.69 -2.80 -6.45
N VAL A 248 2.94 -3.72 -7.39
CA VAL A 248 2.40 -5.09 -7.40
C VAL A 248 3.49 -6.09 -7.79
N ILE A 249 3.54 -7.25 -7.14
CA ILE A 249 4.62 -8.23 -7.32
C ILE A 249 4.19 -9.49 -8.09
N ASP A 250 2.90 -9.69 -8.27
CA ASP A 250 2.35 -10.86 -8.95
C ASP A 250 0.93 -10.56 -9.44
N TYR A 251 0.42 -11.41 -10.32
CA TYR A 251 -0.96 -11.35 -10.79
C TYR A 251 -1.54 -12.74 -11.03
N THR A 252 -2.85 -12.81 -11.12
CA THR A 252 -3.57 -14.01 -11.53
C THR A 252 -4.81 -13.66 -12.34
N LEU A 253 -5.14 -14.52 -13.30
CA LEU A 253 -6.34 -14.42 -14.12
C LEU A 253 -7.40 -15.41 -13.62
N LEU A 254 -8.41 -14.91 -12.93
CA LEU A 254 -9.42 -15.71 -12.25
C LEU A 254 -10.71 -15.82 -13.07
N THR A 255 -11.37 -16.96 -12.99
CA THR A 255 -12.78 -17.11 -13.39
C THR A 255 -13.68 -16.30 -12.45
N PHE A 256 -14.92 -16.03 -12.84
CA PHE A 256 -15.91 -15.37 -11.98
C PHE A 256 -16.13 -16.11 -10.65
N ASN A 257 -16.09 -17.44 -10.66
CA ASN A 257 -16.27 -18.24 -9.45
C ASN A 257 -15.06 -18.10 -8.50
N GLU A 258 -13.85 -18.18 -9.02
CA GLU A 258 -12.61 -17.98 -8.25
C GLU A 258 -12.54 -16.56 -7.70
N PHE A 259 -12.90 -15.56 -8.52
CA PHE A 259 -12.96 -14.17 -8.07
C PHE A 259 -13.98 -13.96 -6.95
N ALA A 260 -15.16 -14.58 -7.04
CA ALA A 260 -16.15 -14.54 -5.97
C ALA A 260 -15.64 -15.15 -4.65
N GLN A 261 -14.78 -16.16 -4.72
CA GLN A 261 -14.16 -16.77 -3.54
C GLN A 261 -13.04 -15.89 -2.95
N ILE A 262 -12.16 -15.35 -3.81
CA ILE A 262 -11.02 -14.57 -3.33
C ILE A 262 -11.44 -13.23 -2.70
N ILE A 263 -12.53 -12.61 -3.14
CA ILE A 263 -13.07 -11.39 -2.52
C ILE A 263 -13.38 -11.61 -1.04
N GLU A 264 -13.86 -12.79 -0.66
CA GLU A 264 -14.19 -13.11 0.72
C GLU A 264 -12.96 -13.55 1.54
N HIS A 265 -11.82 -13.82 0.89
CA HIS A 265 -10.60 -14.20 1.57
C HIS A 265 -10.04 -13.04 2.41
N LYS A 266 -9.55 -13.32 3.62
CA LYS A 266 -9.00 -12.31 4.56
C LYS A 266 -7.93 -11.41 3.95
N ASP A 267 -7.18 -11.92 2.98
CA ASP A 267 -6.07 -11.25 2.30
C ASP A 267 -6.50 -10.51 1.03
N PHE A 268 -7.79 -10.37 0.75
CA PHE A 268 -8.28 -9.46 -0.29
C PHE A 268 -8.40 -8.03 0.26
N HIS A 269 -7.95 -7.05 -0.51
CA HIS A 269 -7.83 -5.65 -0.07
C HIS A 269 -9.17 -5.10 0.46
N PRO A 270 -9.22 -4.54 1.69
CA PRO A 270 -10.47 -4.18 2.34
C PRO A 270 -11.31 -3.15 1.58
N LEU A 271 -10.67 -2.16 0.94
CA LEU A 271 -11.37 -1.14 0.14
C LEU A 271 -12.06 -1.78 -1.07
N ASN A 272 -11.33 -2.61 -1.82
CA ASN A 272 -11.89 -3.29 -2.99
C ASN A 272 -13.05 -4.21 -2.61
N ARG A 273 -12.91 -4.98 -1.52
CA ARG A 273 -14.00 -5.81 -0.98
C ARG A 273 -15.24 -4.98 -0.67
N LYS A 274 -15.07 -3.83 0.02
CA LYS A 274 -16.20 -2.97 0.39
C LYS A 274 -16.94 -2.43 -0.83
N ILE A 275 -16.22 -1.91 -1.83
CA ILE A 275 -16.86 -1.31 -3.01
C ILE A 275 -17.50 -2.36 -3.92
N ILE A 276 -16.84 -3.51 -4.13
CA ILE A 276 -17.39 -4.61 -4.93
C ILE A 276 -18.66 -5.15 -4.30
N ASN A 277 -18.64 -5.49 -3.00
CA ASN A 277 -19.81 -6.03 -2.31
C ASN A 277 -20.98 -5.04 -2.28
N LYS A 278 -20.72 -3.75 -2.06
CA LYS A 278 -21.75 -2.70 -2.11
C LYS A 278 -22.39 -2.56 -3.49
N SER A 279 -21.65 -2.84 -4.56
CA SER A 279 -22.07 -2.63 -5.94
C SER A 279 -22.30 -3.93 -6.73
N LYS A 280 -22.26 -5.08 -6.06
CA LYS A 280 -22.29 -6.43 -6.66
C LYS A 280 -23.44 -6.63 -7.64
N LYS A 281 -24.65 -6.15 -7.31
CA LYS A 281 -25.83 -6.29 -8.19
C LYS A 281 -25.59 -5.60 -9.54
N LYS A 282 -25.17 -4.34 -9.52
CA LYS A 282 -24.93 -3.57 -10.75
C LYS A 282 -23.76 -4.13 -11.56
N LEU A 283 -22.69 -4.57 -10.89
CA LEU A 283 -21.56 -5.24 -11.55
C LEU A 283 -22.01 -6.49 -12.30
N ASN A 284 -22.78 -7.36 -11.66
CA ASN A 284 -23.32 -8.58 -12.28
C ASN A 284 -24.25 -8.28 -13.47
N GLU A 285 -25.08 -7.23 -13.37
CA GLU A 285 -25.94 -6.81 -14.49
C GLU A 285 -25.11 -6.34 -15.70
N ILE A 286 -24.03 -5.59 -15.47
CA ILE A 286 -23.13 -5.12 -16.54
C ILE A 286 -22.43 -6.32 -17.20
N ILE A 287 -21.86 -7.22 -16.41
CA ILE A 287 -21.17 -8.43 -16.92
C ILE A 287 -22.12 -9.30 -17.72
N SER A 288 -23.32 -9.57 -17.19
CA SER A 288 -24.32 -10.39 -17.88
C SER A 288 -24.76 -9.78 -19.20
N ARG A 289 -24.92 -8.46 -19.30
CA ARG A 289 -25.28 -7.78 -20.56
C ARG A 289 -24.15 -7.87 -21.59
N HIS A 290 -22.91 -7.72 -21.16
CA HIS A 290 -21.75 -7.75 -22.06
C HIS A 290 -21.57 -9.11 -22.73
N PHE A 291 -21.71 -10.21 -21.98
CA PHE A 291 -21.52 -11.58 -22.50
C PHE A 291 -22.79 -12.25 -23.04
N ALA A 292 -23.96 -11.59 -22.95
CA ALA A 292 -25.20 -12.06 -23.61
C ALA A 292 -25.39 -11.48 -25.03
N SER A 293 -24.60 -10.51 -25.42
CA SER A 293 -24.57 -9.87 -26.74
C SER A 293 -23.54 -10.53 -27.65
#